data_e305ef94b147c3775fb2b2a53827b8b2
#
_entry.id   e305ef94b147c3775fb2b2a53827b8b2
#
_cell.length_a   1.000
_cell.length_b   1.000
_cell.length_c   1.000
_cell.angle_alpha   90.00
_cell.angle_beta   90.00
_cell.angle_gamma   90.00
#
_symmetry.space_group_name_H-M   'P 1'
#
loop_
_entity.id
_entity.type
_entity.pdbx_description
1 polymer ?
#
loop_
_entity_poly.entity_id
_entity_poly.type
_entity_poly.pdbx_seq_one_letter_code
_entity_poly.pdbx_strand_id
1 'polypeptide(L)'
;MALQVARYRPRVVATGWLTLLSILATSQTLHLFEHVAQMVQIHMLHLSGANAQGIVGQLNIEWVHFTWNALVLVTLLVLLPRFPTNPWLIAVTPLAAWHFVEHSVMIATYVQTGVSGTPGLLSSGGLLFGGLPIARPDLHFLYNLVETVPLLIAWIVELRAA
;
A
#
# COMPACT_ATOMS: atom_id res chain seq x y z
N MET A 1 -30.32 31.39 23.72
CA MET A 1 -29.05 30.72 23.37
C MET A 1 -29.28 30.02 22.03
N ALA A 2 -28.92 30.68 20.92
CA ALA A 2 -29.15 30.16 19.59
C ALA A 2 -28.03 29.19 19.22
N LEU A 3 -28.36 27.92 19.02
CA LEU A 3 -27.47 26.92 18.47
C LEU A 3 -27.14 27.33 17.02
N GLN A 4 -25.91 27.82 16.79
CA GLN A 4 -25.37 27.99 15.46
C GLN A 4 -25.19 26.58 14.88
N VAL A 5 -26.15 26.13 14.07
CA VAL A 5 -25.97 24.99 13.19
C VAL A 5 -24.87 25.37 12.21
N ALA A 6 -23.71 24.80 12.39
CA ALA A 6 -22.59 24.95 11.47
C ALA A 6 -23.09 24.53 10.07
N ARG A 7 -23.34 25.50 9.19
CA ARG A 7 -23.73 25.24 7.79
C ARG A 7 -22.59 24.47 7.15
N TYR A 8 -22.84 23.20 6.86
CA TYR A 8 -21.97 22.36 6.05
C TYR A 8 -21.77 23.07 4.69
N ARG A 9 -20.63 23.72 4.51
CA ARG A 9 -20.25 24.25 3.19
C ARG A 9 -19.76 23.05 2.38
N PRO A 10 -20.42 22.71 1.25
CA PRO A 10 -19.88 21.67 0.36
C PRO A 10 -18.47 22.09 -0.03
N ARG A 11 -17.50 21.24 0.27
CA ARG A 11 -16.12 21.46 -0.15
C ARG A 11 -16.10 21.30 -1.65
N VAL A 12 -15.84 22.38 -2.39
CA VAL A 12 -15.40 22.26 -3.78
C VAL A 12 -13.99 21.64 -3.72
N VAL A 13 -13.95 20.33 -3.66
CA VAL A 13 -12.70 19.58 -3.86
C VAL A 13 -12.32 19.84 -5.31
N ALA A 14 -11.20 20.51 -5.55
CA ALA A 14 -10.75 20.73 -6.92
C ALA A 14 -10.64 19.36 -7.59
N THR A 15 -11.32 19.20 -8.74
CA THR A 15 -11.45 17.94 -9.50
C THR A 15 -10.10 17.20 -9.65
N GLY A 16 -9.00 17.94 -9.78
CA GLY A 16 -7.65 17.37 -9.86
C GLY A 16 -7.22 16.55 -8.65
N TRP A 17 -7.61 16.92 -7.42
CA TRP A 17 -7.23 16.15 -6.22
C TRP A 17 -8.02 14.86 -6.10
N LEU A 18 -9.29 14.89 -6.47
CA LEU A 18 -10.10 13.69 -6.53
C LEU A 18 -9.63 12.74 -7.64
N THR A 19 -9.20 13.29 -8.79
CA THR A 19 -8.57 12.52 -9.86
C THR A 19 -7.28 11.84 -9.37
N LEU A 20 -6.41 12.55 -8.65
CA LEU A 20 -5.18 11.98 -8.09
C LEU A 20 -5.49 10.86 -7.09
N LEU A 21 -6.47 11.06 -6.20
CA LEU A 21 -6.94 10.02 -5.28
C LEU A 21 -7.50 8.80 -6.03
N SER A 22 -8.25 9.03 -7.11
CA SER A 22 -8.79 7.95 -7.96
C SER A 22 -7.70 7.15 -8.65
N ILE A 23 -6.68 7.83 -9.18
CA ILE A 23 -5.50 7.17 -9.78
C ILE A 23 -4.79 6.33 -8.73
N LEU A 24 -4.52 6.87 -7.55
CA LEU A 24 -3.87 6.14 -6.46
C LEU A 24 -4.69 4.90 -6.04
N ALA A 25 -5.99 5.05 -5.80
CA ALA A 25 -6.87 3.96 -5.39
C ALA A 25 -6.94 2.85 -6.45
N THR A 26 -7.09 3.23 -7.73
CA THR A 26 -7.14 2.26 -8.83
C THR A 26 -5.81 1.52 -8.98
N SER A 27 -4.70 2.25 -8.99
CA SER A 27 -3.38 1.66 -9.18
C SER A 27 -2.99 0.74 -8.00
N GLN A 28 -3.30 1.13 -6.76
CA GLN A 28 -3.06 0.28 -5.59
C GLN A 28 -3.96 -0.97 -5.60
N THR A 29 -5.18 -0.86 -6.11
CA THR A 29 -6.06 -2.03 -6.31
C THR A 29 -5.46 -3.01 -7.33
N LEU A 30 -4.93 -2.52 -8.45
CA LEU A 30 -4.26 -3.36 -9.43
C LEU A 30 -3.01 -4.05 -8.84
N HIS A 31 -2.25 -3.33 -8.01
CA HIS A 31 -1.10 -3.90 -7.30
C HIS A 31 -1.53 -4.98 -6.28
N LEU A 32 -2.65 -4.79 -5.57
CA LEU A 32 -3.21 -5.84 -4.72
C LEU A 32 -3.60 -7.09 -5.53
N PHE A 33 -4.18 -6.95 -6.73
CA PHE A 33 -4.51 -8.09 -7.58
C PHE A 33 -3.27 -8.90 -7.99
N GLU A 34 -2.13 -8.25 -8.18
CA GLU A 34 -0.86 -8.91 -8.42
C GLU A 34 -0.47 -9.83 -7.25
N HIS A 35 -0.60 -9.32 -6.01
CA HIS A 35 -0.36 -10.12 -4.81
C HIS A 35 -1.42 -11.21 -4.57
N VAL A 36 -2.69 -10.97 -4.93
CA VAL A 36 -3.72 -12.03 -4.90
C VAL A 36 -3.35 -13.17 -5.85
N ALA A 37 -2.91 -12.84 -7.08
CA ALA A 37 -2.45 -13.86 -8.04
C ALA A 37 -1.25 -14.63 -7.50
N GLN A 38 -0.30 -13.94 -6.85
CA GLN A 38 0.84 -14.58 -6.19
C GLN A 38 0.41 -15.53 -5.07
N MET A 39 -0.59 -15.16 -4.24
CA MET A 39 -1.15 -16.04 -3.20
C MET A 39 -1.81 -17.29 -3.80
N VAL A 40 -2.57 -17.14 -4.88
CA VAL A 40 -3.15 -18.28 -5.62
C VAL A 40 -2.04 -19.19 -6.15
N GLN A 41 -0.98 -18.63 -6.73
CA GLN A 41 0.15 -19.39 -7.24
C GLN A 41 0.86 -20.19 -6.15
N ILE A 42 1.08 -19.59 -4.97
CA ILE A 42 1.77 -20.26 -3.85
C ILE A 42 0.86 -21.31 -3.19
N HIS A 43 -0.35 -20.92 -2.78
CA HIS A 43 -1.17 -21.73 -1.88
C HIS A 43 -2.12 -22.69 -2.61
N MET A 44 -2.55 -22.38 -3.83
CA MET A 44 -3.45 -23.24 -4.60
C MET A 44 -2.72 -24.04 -5.69
N LEU A 45 -1.74 -23.42 -6.36
CA LEU A 45 -0.98 -24.08 -7.42
C LEU A 45 0.35 -24.68 -6.92
N HIS A 46 0.68 -24.46 -5.64
CA HIS A 46 1.88 -24.97 -4.98
C HIS A 46 3.20 -24.62 -5.66
N LEU A 47 3.25 -23.45 -6.32
CA LEU A 47 4.48 -22.94 -6.90
C LEU A 47 5.43 -22.48 -5.79
N SER A 48 6.74 -22.66 -5.97
CA SER A 48 7.73 -22.06 -5.07
C SER A 48 7.65 -20.52 -5.13
N GLY A 49 8.02 -19.84 -4.04
CA GLY A 49 8.00 -18.37 -4.00
C GLY A 49 8.80 -17.71 -5.14
N ALA A 50 9.88 -18.35 -5.61
CA ALA A 50 10.65 -17.85 -6.75
C ALA A 50 9.89 -17.94 -8.09
N ASN A 51 8.95 -18.89 -8.21
CA ASN A 51 8.14 -19.12 -9.43
C ASN A 51 6.76 -18.46 -9.33
N ALA A 52 6.34 -18.05 -8.15
CA ALA A 52 5.08 -17.35 -7.91
C ALA A 52 5.27 -15.84 -8.13
N GLN A 53 5.24 -15.42 -9.38
CA GLN A 53 5.60 -14.06 -9.79
C GLN A 53 4.40 -13.14 -10.05
N GLY A 54 3.18 -13.59 -9.73
CA GLY A 54 1.95 -12.83 -10.00
C GLY A 54 1.53 -12.92 -11.48
N ILE A 55 0.84 -11.90 -11.97
CA ILE A 55 0.33 -11.83 -13.35
C ILE A 55 1.41 -11.25 -14.29
N VAL A 56 2.05 -10.17 -13.87
CA VAL A 56 3.02 -9.40 -14.66
C VAL A 56 4.45 -9.67 -14.22
N GLY A 57 4.77 -10.78 -13.66
CA GLY A 57 6.09 -11.25 -13.21
C GLY A 57 7.24 -10.24 -13.03
N GLN A 58 7.39 -9.32 -14.00
CA GLN A 58 8.38 -8.24 -13.97
C GLN A 58 8.14 -7.19 -12.87
N LEU A 59 6.94 -7.11 -12.32
CA LEU A 59 6.63 -6.23 -11.20
C LEU A 59 7.15 -6.79 -9.86
N ASN A 60 7.54 -8.05 -9.82
CA ASN A 60 8.05 -8.71 -8.62
C ASN A 60 9.58 -8.52 -8.41
N ILE A 61 10.10 -7.35 -8.71
CA ILE A 61 11.50 -6.98 -8.48
C ILE A 61 11.62 -5.91 -7.39
N GLU A 62 12.68 -5.96 -6.60
CA GLU A 62 12.86 -5.07 -5.43
C GLU A 62 12.73 -3.59 -5.77
N TRP A 63 13.32 -3.13 -6.90
CA TRP A 63 13.25 -1.75 -7.34
C TRP A 63 11.83 -1.28 -7.67
N VAL A 64 11.02 -2.14 -8.28
CA VAL A 64 9.62 -1.81 -8.61
C VAL A 64 8.83 -1.64 -7.31
N HIS A 65 8.94 -2.58 -6.38
CA HIS A 65 8.23 -2.49 -5.10
C HIS A 65 8.66 -1.29 -4.27
N PHE A 66 9.96 -1.02 -4.17
CA PHE A 66 10.48 0.15 -3.46
C PHE A 66 9.94 1.45 -4.06
N THR A 67 10.07 1.62 -5.39
CA THR A 67 9.59 2.82 -6.08
C THR A 67 8.08 2.98 -5.95
N TRP A 68 7.34 1.88 -6.08
CA TRP A 68 5.89 1.87 -5.94
C TRP A 68 5.47 2.37 -4.55
N ASN A 69 6.00 1.79 -3.49
CA ASN A 69 5.66 2.17 -2.12
C ASN A 69 6.09 3.61 -1.79
N ALA A 70 7.21 4.09 -2.34
CA ALA A 70 7.59 5.49 -2.26
C ALA A 70 6.55 6.41 -2.91
N LEU A 71 6.08 6.08 -4.11
CA LEU A 71 5.05 6.85 -4.82
C LEU A 71 3.71 6.84 -4.08
N VAL A 72 3.30 5.70 -3.55
CA VAL A 72 2.08 5.59 -2.73
C VAL A 72 2.18 6.50 -1.51
N LEU A 73 3.25 6.41 -0.73
CA LEU A 73 3.46 7.23 0.46
C LEU A 73 3.49 8.72 0.13
N VAL A 74 4.29 9.14 -0.87
CA VAL A 74 4.38 10.55 -1.28
C VAL A 74 3.01 11.08 -1.72
N THR A 75 2.27 10.29 -2.49
CA THR A 75 0.93 10.69 -2.95
C THR A 75 -0.05 10.83 -1.77
N LEU A 76 -0.02 9.92 -0.80
CA LEU A 76 -0.82 10.02 0.43
C LEU A 76 -0.47 11.28 1.23
N LEU A 77 0.82 11.58 1.41
CA LEU A 77 1.28 12.80 2.12
C LEU A 77 0.82 14.09 1.41
N VAL A 78 0.76 14.09 0.08
CA VAL A 78 0.24 15.21 -0.72
C VAL A 78 -1.28 15.33 -0.62
N LEU A 79 -2.00 14.20 -0.52
CA LEU A 79 -3.46 14.17 -0.41
C LEU A 79 -3.98 14.51 1.00
N LEU A 80 -3.25 14.16 2.06
CA LEU A 80 -3.68 14.40 3.46
C LEU A 80 -4.11 15.85 3.73
N PRO A 81 -3.34 16.90 3.37
CA PRO A 81 -3.77 18.28 3.62
C PRO A 81 -4.96 18.72 2.74
N ARG A 82 -5.29 17.97 1.71
CA ARG A 82 -6.44 18.24 0.82
C ARG A 82 -7.72 17.61 1.33
N PHE A 83 -7.61 16.49 2.04
CA PHE A 83 -8.70 15.74 2.65
C PHE A 83 -8.50 15.56 4.18
N PRO A 84 -8.29 16.65 4.95
CA PRO A 84 -7.82 16.58 6.32
C PRO A 84 -8.82 15.98 7.31
N THR A 85 -10.06 15.77 6.89
CA THR A 85 -11.13 15.16 7.69
C THR A 85 -11.49 13.75 7.27
N ASN A 86 -10.75 13.19 6.29
CA ASN A 86 -10.95 11.81 5.87
C ASN A 86 -10.20 10.87 6.82
N PRO A 87 -10.88 10.15 7.73
CA PRO A 87 -10.21 9.32 8.73
C PRO A 87 -9.49 8.13 8.10
N TRP A 88 -9.92 7.68 6.92
CA TRP A 88 -9.34 6.55 6.22
C TRP A 88 -8.00 6.91 5.57
N LEU A 89 -7.87 8.14 5.01
CA LEU A 89 -6.56 8.64 4.55
C LEU A 89 -5.60 8.83 5.71
N ILE A 90 -6.08 9.33 6.85
CA ILE A 90 -5.27 9.46 8.05
C ILE A 90 -4.79 8.08 8.53
N ALA A 91 -5.66 7.07 8.50
CA ALA A 91 -5.33 5.73 8.96
C ALA A 91 -4.39 4.97 8.01
N VAL A 92 -4.56 5.09 6.69
CA VAL A 92 -3.73 4.37 5.72
C VAL A 92 -2.32 4.94 5.60
N THR A 93 -2.12 6.23 5.84
CA THR A 93 -0.81 6.87 5.68
C THR A 93 0.29 6.27 6.58
N PRO A 94 0.10 6.04 7.89
CA PRO A 94 1.12 5.38 8.70
C PRO A 94 1.35 3.91 8.31
N LEU A 95 0.35 3.20 7.78
CA LEU A 95 0.51 1.84 7.25
C LEU A 95 1.42 1.85 6.02
N ALA A 96 1.17 2.76 5.07
CA ALA A 96 2.01 2.95 3.90
C ALA A 96 3.44 3.40 4.27
N ALA A 97 3.58 4.26 5.28
CA ALA A 97 4.90 4.65 5.79
C ALA A 97 5.67 3.45 6.36
N TRP A 98 5.02 2.58 7.12
CA TRP A 98 5.64 1.35 7.62
C TRP A 98 6.02 0.41 6.48
N HIS A 99 5.13 0.17 5.53
CA HIS A 99 5.39 -0.67 4.37
C HIS A 99 6.56 -0.14 3.52
N PHE A 100 6.65 1.18 3.35
CA PHE A 100 7.81 1.82 2.72
C PHE A 100 9.12 1.60 3.48
N VAL A 101 9.10 1.63 4.83
CA VAL A 101 10.27 1.30 5.65
C VAL A 101 10.71 -0.15 5.41
N GLU A 102 9.77 -1.09 5.36
CA GLU A 102 10.05 -2.50 5.05
C GLU A 102 10.78 -2.63 3.69
N HIS A 103 10.24 -2.00 2.63
CA HIS A 103 10.87 -2.00 1.31
C HIS A 103 12.21 -1.26 1.27
N SER A 104 12.39 -0.24 2.10
CA SER A 104 13.66 0.47 2.22
C SER A 104 14.77 -0.43 2.76
N VAL A 105 14.45 -1.29 3.73
CA VAL A 105 15.38 -2.29 4.25
C VAL A 105 15.69 -3.37 3.21
N MET A 106 14.67 -3.87 2.52
CA MET A 106 14.87 -4.89 1.49
C MET A 106 15.71 -4.38 0.32
N ILE A 107 15.47 -3.18 -0.18
CA ILE A 107 16.27 -2.61 -1.26
C ILE A 107 17.72 -2.32 -0.82
N ALA A 108 17.91 -1.85 0.43
CA ALA A 108 19.25 -1.65 0.98
C ALA A 108 20.03 -2.97 1.06
N THR A 109 19.39 -4.05 1.52
CA THR A 109 19.97 -5.39 1.56
C THR A 109 20.29 -5.90 0.14
N TYR A 110 19.38 -5.72 -0.80
CA TYR A 110 19.58 -6.09 -2.20
C TYR A 110 20.78 -5.36 -2.82
N VAL A 111 20.90 -4.05 -2.61
CA VAL A 111 22.04 -3.26 -3.14
C VAL A 111 23.36 -3.70 -2.55
N GLN A 112 23.38 -4.11 -1.27
CA GLN A 112 24.60 -4.55 -0.60
C GLN A 112 25.03 -5.98 -0.97
N THR A 113 24.06 -6.87 -1.19
CA THR A 113 24.32 -8.32 -1.32
C THR A 113 24.09 -8.88 -2.71
N GLY A 114 23.33 -8.18 -3.56
CA GLY A 114 22.84 -8.68 -4.85
C GLY A 114 21.74 -9.74 -4.72
N VAL A 115 21.30 -10.06 -3.48
CA VAL A 115 20.30 -11.11 -3.23
C VAL A 115 18.92 -10.48 -3.12
N SER A 116 18.02 -10.85 -4.05
CA SER A 116 16.59 -10.51 -3.99
C SER A 116 15.83 -11.49 -3.07
N GLY A 117 14.63 -11.12 -2.66
CA GLY A 117 13.77 -12.00 -1.88
C GLY A 117 14.14 -12.09 -0.39
N THR A 118 14.93 -11.15 0.12
CA THR A 118 15.29 -11.13 1.55
C THR A 118 14.07 -10.87 2.45
N PRO A 119 14.07 -11.38 3.71
CA PRO A 119 12.91 -11.29 4.59
C PRO A 119 12.47 -9.87 4.99
N GLY A 120 13.32 -8.87 4.86
CA GLY A 120 13.04 -7.52 5.37
C GLY A 120 13.09 -7.45 6.90
N LEU A 121 12.14 -6.72 7.50
CA LEU A 121 12.08 -6.52 8.96
C LEU A 121 11.24 -7.58 9.66
N LEU A 122 10.01 -7.84 9.18
CA LEU A 122 9.00 -8.59 9.93
C LEU A 122 8.67 -9.98 9.38
N SER A 123 9.01 -10.33 8.15
CA SER A 123 8.75 -11.69 7.68
C SER A 123 9.68 -12.71 8.35
N SER A 124 9.36 -13.98 8.25
CA SER A 124 10.15 -15.07 8.87
C SER A 124 11.63 -14.96 8.49
N GLY A 125 12.50 -14.89 9.49
CA GLY A 125 13.92 -14.60 9.33
C GLY A 125 14.28 -13.11 9.22
N GLY A 126 13.31 -12.21 9.44
CA GLY A 126 13.50 -10.75 9.37
C GLY A 126 14.39 -10.17 10.46
N LEU A 127 14.87 -8.95 10.24
CA LEU A 127 15.84 -8.28 11.13
C LEU A 127 15.29 -7.94 12.52
N LEU A 128 13.96 -7.73 12.65
CA LEU A 128 13.34 -7.47 13.94
C LEU A 128 13.04 -8.80 14.66
N PHE A 129 13.92 -9.17 15.58
CA PHE A 129 13.78 -10.34 16.45
C PHE A 129 13.57 -11.68 15.71
N GLY A 130 14.07 -11.80 14.48
CA GLY A 130 13.86 -12.99 13.63
C GLY A 130 12.53 -12.99 12.87
N GLY A 131 11.75 -11.93 12.98
CA GLY A 131 10.47 -11.75 12.29
C GLY A 131 9.31 -12.55 12.87
N LEU A 132 8.16 -12.41 12.25
CA LEU A 132 6.95 -13.18 12.52
C LEU A 132 7.03 -14.52 11.77
N PRO A 133 6.31 -15.58 12.22
CA PRO A 133 6.25 -16.85 11.52
C PRO A 133 5.38 -16.79 10.25
N ILE A 134 5.60 -15.76 9.43
CA ILE A 134 4.85 -15.47 8.20
C ILE A 134 5.85 -15.34 7.05
N ALA A 135 5.63 -16.05 5.96
CA ALA A 135 6.48 -15.94 4.79
C ALA A 135 6.39 -14.55 4.16
N ARG A 136 7.48 -14.08 3.53
CA ARG A 136 7.53 -12.76 2.92
C ARG A 136 6.38 -12.48 1.95
N PRO A 137 5.99 -13.37 1.00
CA PRO A 137 4.88 -13.11 0.10
C PRO A 137 3.54 -12.91 0.84
N ASP A 138 3.28 -13.70 1.88
CA ASP A 138 2.05 -13.60 2.68
C ASP A 138 2.00 -12.28 3.46
N LEU A 139 3.13 -11.85 4.04
CA LEU A 139 3.22 -10.57 4.74
C LEU A 139 3.00 -9.39 3.77
N HIS A 140 3.57 -9.46 2.56
CA HIS A 140 3.37 -8.44 1.53
C HIS A 140 1.91 -8.37 1.06
N PHE A 141 1.27 -9.51 0.87
CA PHE A 141 -0.16 -9.55 0.59
C PHE A 141 -0.97 -8.87 1.70
N LEU A 142 -0.66 -9.14 2.98
CA LEU A 142 -1.33 -8.49 4.12
C LEU A 142 -1.11 -6.97 4.12
N TYR A 143 0.10 -6.49 3.89
CA TYR A 143 0.36 -5.05 3.79
C TYR A 143 -0.47 -4.40 2.69
N ASN A 144 -0.48 -4.97 1.49
CA ASN A 144 -1.27 -4.45 0.39
C ASN A 144 -2.77 -4.49 0.66
N LEU A 145 -3.27 -5.52 1.35
CA LEU A 145 -4.68 -5.63 1.73
C LEU A 145 -5.08 -4.54 2.73
N VAL A 146 -4.30 -4.38 3.82
CA VAL A 146 -4.62 -3.40 4.87
C VAL A 146 -4.39 -1.95 4.44
N GLU A 147 -3.65 -1.71 3.36
CA GLU A 147 -3.52 -0.40 2.73
C GLU A 147 -4.63 -0.14 1.72
N THR A 148 -4.93 -1.11 0.85
CA THR A 148 -5.90 -0.93 -0.23
C THR A 148 -7.32 -0.75 0.28
N VAL A 149 -7.73 -1.52 1.29
CA VAL A 149 -9.11 -1.45 1.81
C VAL A 149 -9.45 -0.06 2.37
N PRO A 150 -8.70 0.52 3.33
CA PRO A 150 -9.00 1.86 3.81
C PRO A 150 -8.82 2.93 2.73
N LEU A 151 -7.88 2.77 1.79
CA LEU A 151 -7.72 3.70 0.67
C LEU A 151 -8.96 3.71 -0.24
N LEU A 152 -9.55 2.55 -0.56
CA LEU A 152 -10.79 2.45 -1.32
C LEU A 152 -11.96 3.09 -0.58
N ILE A 153 -12.06 2.88 0.74
CA ILE A 153 -13.11 3.52 1.55
C ILE A 153 -12.91 5.03 1.55
N ALA A 154 -11.67 5.51 1.71
CA ALA A 154 -11.34 6.94 1.63
C ALA A 154 -11.79 7.55 0.30
N TRP A 155 -11.49 6.88 -0.80
CA TRP A 155 -11.88 7.30 -2.15
C TRP A 155 -13.40 7.35 -2.32
N ILE A 156 -14.14 6.32 -1.89
CA ILE A 156 -15.61 6.27 -1.96
C ILE A 156 -16.23 7.39 -1.13
N VAL A 157 -15.69 7.68 0.06
CA VAL A 157 -16.17 8.79 0.91
C VAL A 157 -16.03 10.13 0.19
N GLU A 158 -14.87 10.41 -0.41
CA GLU A 158 -14.65 11.68 -1.13
C GLU A 158 -15.45 11.76 -2.44
N LEU A 159 -15.64 10.66 -3.16
CA LEU A 159 -16.51 10.61 -4.34
C LEU A 159 -17.98 10.95 -4.02
N ARG A 160 -18.45 10.52 -2.86
CA ARG A 160 -19.84 10.81 -2.44
C ARG A 160 -20.03 12.24 -1.91
N ALA A 161 -18.92 12.89 -1.55
CA ALA A 161 -18.93 14.25 -1.03
C ALA A 161 -18.69 15.32 -2.12
N ALA A 162 -18.29 14.92 -3.32
CA ALA A 162 -18.04 15.79 -4.48
C ALA A 162 -19.29 16.05 -5.29
#